data_5519d955ce3476e8e33192ae9adcf46a
#
_entry.id   5519d955ce3476e8e33192ae9adcf46a
#
_cell.length_a   1.000
_cell.length_b   1.000
_cell.length_c   1.000
_cell.angle_alpha   90.00
_cell.angle_beta   90.00
_cell.angle_gamma   90.00
#
_symmetry.space_group_name_H-M   'P 1'
#
loop_
_entity.id
_entity.type
_entity.pdbx_description
1 polymer ?
#
loop_
_entity_poly.entity_id
_entity_poly.type
_entity_poly.pdbx_seq_one_letter_code
_entity_poly.pdbx_strand_id
1 'polypeptide(L)'
;VGVATDVDGKFSLDVPSNGKTLVVSYIGYDNQEVPITSSSQYKITLSGTNYALDEVVVTALGMKREKKALGYSVQDVKGDALIENRTANIATSLNGKVAGMNISATSIPGGSNRIVIRGNNSISGNNMPLVVVDGVPFDNTQGVDDATTNSWGTGFSDTGDGLSMLNPDDVESISVLKGPSATALYGSRGGNG
;
A
#
# COMPACT_ATOMS: atom_id res chain seq x y z
N VAL A 1 -31.22 30.06 2.37
CA VAL A 1 -32.03 29.56 3.49
C VAL A 1 -31.72 28.08 3.61
N GLY A 2 -31.50 27.56 4.83
CA GLY A 2 -31.19 26.15 5.08
C GLY A 2 -31.85 25.69 6.36
N VAL A 3 -32.16 24.41 6.43
CA VAL A 3 -32.74 23.74 7.60
C VAL A 3 -32.08 22.36 7.76
N ALA A 4 -31.93 21.91 8.99
CA ALA A 4 -31.52 20.53 9.27
C ALA A 4 -32.79 19.66 9.43
N THR A 5 -32.68 18.40 9.03
CA THR A 5 -33.73 17.40 9.25
C THR A 5 -33.84 17.03 10.74
N ASP A 6 -35.00 16.60 11.17
CA ASP A 6 -35.20 15.97 12.47
C ASP A 6 -34.69 14.51 12.50
N VAL A 7 -34.85 13.84 13.65
CA VAL A 7 -34.42 12.45 13.84
C VAL A 7 -35.14 11.44 12.93
N ASP A 8 -36.34 11.80 12.44
CA ASP A 8 -37.12 11.00 11.49
C ASP A 8 -36.85 11.34 10.04
N GLY A 9 -35.88 12.25 9.76
CA GLY A 9 -35.53 12.70 8.43
C GLY A 9 -36.53 13.68 7.81
N LYS A 10 -37.41 14.27 8.60
CA LYS A 10 -38.39 15.26 8.13
C LYS A 10 -37.81 16.66 8.17
N PHE A 11 -38.16 17.48 7.21
CA PHE A 11 -37.77 18.88 7.15
C PHE A 11 -38.93 19.77 6.71
N SER A 12 -38.91 21.01 7.12
CA SER A 12 -39.81 22.05 6.64
C SER A 12 -38.98 23.28 6.33
N LEU A 13 -39.12 23.80 5.12
CA LEU A 13 -38.31 24.91 4.62
C LEU A 13 -39.21 25.90 3.88
N ASP A 14 -39.19 27.15 4.35
CA ASP A 14 -39.83 28.24 3.59
C ASP A 14 -38.88 28.75 2.52
N VAL A 15 -39.27 28.51 1.27
CA VAL A 15 -38.46 28.86 0.09
C VAL A 15 -38.90 30.19 -0.47
N PRO A 16 -37.97 31.14 -0.64
CA PRO A 16 -38.31 32.41 -1.31
C PRO A 16 -38.72 32.15 -2.75
N SER A 17 -39.56 33.03 -3.33
CA SER A 17 -40.15 32.89 -4.66
C SER A 17 -39.13 32.81 -5.81
N ASN A 18 -37.87 33.13 -5.56
CA ASN A 18 -36.77 33.04 -6.52
C ASN A 18 -35.96 31.73 -6.39
N GLY A 19 -36.29 30.84 -5.45
CA GLY A 19 -35.62 29.57 -5.24
C GLY A 19 -35.92 28.60 -6.40
N LYS A 20 -34.89 28.03 -7.02
CA LYS A 20 -35.02 27.10 -8.15
C LYS A 20 -34.65 25.67 -7.81
N THR A 21 -33.70 25.49 -6.88
CA THR A 21 -33.12 24.19 -6.59
C THR A 21 -32.98 24.02 -5.08
N LEU A 22 -33.33 22.85 -4.60
CA LEU A 22 -33.05 22.38 -3.24
C LEU A 22 -31.81 21.50 -3.28
N VAL A 23 -30.80 21.85 -2.52
CA VAL A 23 -29.59 21.05 -2.37
C VAL A 23 -29.66 20.32 -1.04
N VAL A 24 -29.60 19.01 -1.09
CA VAL A 24 -29.60 18.14 0.10
C VAL A 24 -28.24 17.50 0.24
N SER A 25 -27.63 17.66 1.42
CA SER A 25 -26.31 17.12 1.72
C SER A 25 -26.31 16.42 3.08
N TYR A 26 -25.61 15.31 3.17
CA TYR A 26 -25.37 14.61 4.41
C TYR A 26 -23.99 13.97 4.40
N ILE A 27 -23.33 13.87 5.55
CA ILE A 27 -21.99 13.31 5.66
C ILE A 27 -22.00 11.85 5.23
N GLY A 28 -21.16 11.48 4.24
CA GLY A 28 -21.10 10.13 3.68
C GLY A 28 -22.08 9.84 2.55
N TYR A 29 -22.79 10.86 2.06
CA TYR A 29 -23.70 10.76 0.93
C TYR A 29 -23.40 11.80 -0.14
N ASP A 30 -23.72 11.48 -1.40
CA ASP A 30 -23.58 12.43 -2.49
C ASP A 30 -24.61 13.56 -2.35
N ASN A 31 -24.16 14.80 -2.61
CA ASN A 31 -25.06 15.94 -2.63
C ASN A 31 -26.06 15.77 -3.78
N GLN A 32 -27.33 15.89 -3.46
CA GLN A 32 -28.40 15.78 -4.45
C GLN A 32 -29.07 17.12 -4.65
N GLU A 33 -29.18 17.54 -5.91
CA GLU A 33 -29.91 18.74 -6.33
C GLU A 33 -31.28 18.35 -6.85
N VAL A 34 -32.31 18.89 -6.23
CA VAL A 34 -33.71 18.65 -6.62
C VAL A 34 -34.34 19.95 -7.08
N PRO A 35 -34.86 20.04 -8.31
CA PRO A 35 -35.52 21.24 -8.76
C PRO A 35 -36.82 21.45 -7.97
N ILE A 36 -37.08 22.68 -7.57
CA ILE A 36 -38.30 23.07 -6.90
C ILE A 36 -39.42 23.22 -7.92
N THR A 37 -40.45 22.41 -7.76
CA THR A 37 -41.67 22.42 -8.56
C THR A 37 -42.86 22.91 -7.72
N SER A 38 -44.05 22.91 -8.29
CA SER A 38 -45.26 23.31 -7.56
C SER A 38 -45.68 22.36 -6.43
N SER A 39 -44.93 21.28 -6.21
CA SER A 39 -45.22 20.34 -5.15
C SER A 39 -44.78 20.87 -3.80
N SER A 40 -45.60 20.70 -2.78
CA SER A 40 -45.29 21.05 -1.39
C SER A 40 -44.64 19.93 -0.60
N GLN A 41 -44.45 18.74 -1.20
CA GLN A 41 -43.83 17.57 -0.56
C GLN A 41 -42.77 16.97 -1.47
N TYR A 42 -41.59 16.73 -0.88
CA TYR A 42 -40.45 16.11 -1.54
C TYR A 42 -39.97 14.89 -0.74
N LYS A 43 -39.86 13.76 -1.41
CA LYS A 43 -39.21 12.57 -0.85
C LYS A 43 -37.87 12.39 -1.57
N ILE A 44 -36.79 12.60 -0.84
CA ILE A 44 -35.45 12.59 -1.36
C ILE A 44 -34.72 11.40 -0.77
N THR A 45 -34.14 10.55 -1.61
CA THR A 45 -33.34 9.41 -1.18
C THR A 45 -31.91 9.69 -1.56
N LEU A 46 -31.03 9.87 -0.57
CA LEU A 46 -29.61 10.07 -0.79
C LEU A 46 -28.92 8.73 -1.08
N SER A 47 -28.06 8.74 -2.09
CA SER A 47 -27.15 7.62 -2.38
C SER A 47 -25.92 7.75 -1.54
N GLY A 48 -25.53 6.67 -0.85
CA GLY A 48 -24.27 6.64 -0.12
C GLY A 48 -23.12 6.90 -1.09
N THR A 49 -22.26 7.85 -0.76
CA THR A 49 -21.03 8.06 -1.50
C THR A 49 -20.14 6.87 -1.25
N ASN A 50 -20.08 5.97 -2.22
CA ASN A 50 -19.01 4.99 -2.26
C ASN A 50 -17.72 5.76 -2.58
N TYR A 51 -17.12 6.38 -1.58
CA TYR A 51 -15.70 6.64 -1.65
C TYR A 51 -15.05 5.25 -1.69
N ALA A 52 -14.93 4.68 -2.88
CA ALA A 52 -13.81 3.83 -3.12
C ALA A 52 -12.61 4.73 -2.81
N LEU A 53 -12.05 4.59 -1.62
CA LEU A 53 -10.74 5.16 -1.32
C LEU A 53 -9.86 4.60 -2.42
N ASP A 54 -9.64 5.39 -3.47
CA ASP A 54 -8.68 5.03 -4.49
C ASP A 54 -7.38 4.86 -3.73
N GLU A 55 -6.93 3.62 -3.63
CA GLU A 55 -5.74 3.25 -2.90
C GLU A 55 -4.56 3.99 -3.52
N VAL A 56 -4.19 5.07 -2.86
CA VAL A 56 -3.10 5.93 -3.28
C VAL A 56 -1.82 5.31 -2.78
N VAL A 57 -0.95 4.97 -3.69
CA VAL A 57 0.36 4.38 -3.40
C VAL A 57 1.41 5.47 -3.45
N VAL A 58 2.32 5.48 -2.50
CA VAL A 58 3.51 6.32 -2.55
C VAL A 58 4.54 5.63 -3.47
N THR A 59 4.81 6.24 -4.63
CA THR A 59 5.80 5.72 -5.56
C THR A 59 7.22 6.15 -5.18
N ALA A 60 8.23 5.60 -5.85
CA ALA A 60 9.65 5.79 -5.63
C ALA A 60 10.17 7.22 -5.44
N LEU A 61 9.46 8.19 -5.88
CA LEU A 61 9.86 9.60 -5.74
C LEU A 61 8.99 10.34 -4.72
N GLY A 62 8.33 9.62 -3.80
CA GLY A 62 7.39 10.21 -2.85
C GLY A 62 6.11 10.78 -3.49
N MET A 63 5.91 10.54 -4.78
CA MET A 63 4.72 11.01 -5.48
C MET A 63 3.54 10.07 -5.19
N LYS A 64 2.45 10.63 -4.70
CA LYS A 64 1.21 9.89 -4.52
C LYS A 64 0.53 9.70 -5.88
N ARG A 65 0.32 8.46 -6.30
CA ARG A 65 -0.43 8.11 -7.51
C ARG A 65 -1.48 7.06 -7.21
N GLU A 66 -2.57 7.12 -7.93
CA GLU A 66 -3.59 6.08 -7.87
C GLU A 66 -3.02 4.76 -8.37
N LYS A 67 -3.26 3.67 -7.63
CA LYS A 67 -2.78 2.32 -7.98
C LYS A 67 -3.19 1.89 -9.39
N LYS A 68 -4.37 2.31 -9.85
CA LYS A 68 -4.87 2.06 -11.20
C LYS A 68 -4.04 2.76 -12.30
N ALA A 69 -3.34 3.84 -11.98
CA ALA A 69 -2.52 4.60 -12.92
C ALA A 69 -1.08 4.08 -13.04
N LEU A 70 -0.73 3.06 -12.26
CA LEU A 70 0.59 2.45 -12.30
C LEU A 70 0.65 1.40 -13.39
N GLY A 71 1.62 1.50 -14.29
CA GLY A 71 1.89 0.51 -15.34
C GLY A 71 2.55 -0.77 -14.83
N TYR A 72 2.74 -0.91 -13.52
CA TYR A 72 3.37 -2.05 -12.86
C TYR A 72 2.58 -2.47 -11.62
N SER A 73 2.72 -3.75 -11.26
CA SER A 73 2.03 -4.29 -10.09
C SER A 73 2.81 -3.96 -8.83
N VAL A 74 2.21 -3.19 -7.95
CA VAL A 74 2.74 -2.87 -6.62
C VAL A 74 1.79 -3.42 -5.58
N GLN A 75 2.33 -3.95 -4.51
CA GLN A 75 1.56 -4.27 -3.33
C GLN A 75 2.15 -3.55 -2.13
N ASP A 76 1.31 -2.71 -1.53
CA ASP A 76 1.68 -1.97 -0.34
C ASP A 76 1.20 -2.68 0.90
N VAL A 77 2.03 -2.64 1.92
CA VAL A 77 1.74 -3.09 3.27
C VAL A 77 1.96 -1.90 4.18
N LYS A 78 0.92 -1.47 4.86
CA LYS A 78 0.98 -0.36 5.83
C LYS A 78 1.75 -0.79 7.09
N GLY A 79 2.42 0.17 7.73
CA GLY A 79 3.16 -0.05 8.98
C GLY A 79 2.31 -0.68 10.08
N ASP A 80 1.06 -0.23 10.25
CA ASP A 80 0.13 -0.82 11.22
C ASP A 80 -0.01 -2.34 11.06
N ALA A 81 -0.10 -2.80 9.81
CA ALA A 81 -0.19 -4.23 9.53
C ALA A 81 1.12 -4.99 9.88
N LEU A 82 2.27 -4.34 9.83
CA LEU A 82 3.55 -4.94 10.21
C LEU A 82 3.67 -5.08 11.72
N ILE A 83 3.12 -4.12 12.47
CA ILE A 83 3.16 -4.08 13.94
C ILE A 83 2.20 -5.11 14.55
N GLU A 84 1.09 -5.42 13.87
CA GLU A 84 0.07 -6.37 14.33
C GLU A 84 0.65 -7.76 14.66
N ASN A 85 1.63 -8.20 13.88
CA ASN A 85 2.38 -9.44 14.13
C ASN A 85 3.87 -9.12 14.27
N ARG A 86 4.26 -8.63 15.42
CA ARG A 86 5.67 -8.30 15.69
C ARG A 86 6.54 -9.53 15.60
N THR A 87 7.44 -9.54 14.65
CA THR A 87 8.51 -10.53 14.51
C THR A 87 9.86 -9.84 14.59
N ALA A 88 10.88 -10.59 14.91
CA ALA A 88 12.25 -10.06 15.04
C ALA A 88 12.79 -9.48 13.71
N ASN A 89 12.17 -9.83 12.58
CA ASN A 89 12.56 -9.36 11.26
C ASN A 89 11.31 -8.93 10.47
N ILE A 90 11.33 -7.70 9.94
CA ILE A 90 10.24 -7.15 9.11
C ILE A 90 9.94 -8.06 7.91
N ALA A 91 10.96 -8.70 7.31
CA ALA A 91 10.75 -9.61 6.20
C ALA A 91 9.74 -10.71 6.56
N THR A 92 9.84 -11.30 7.75
CA THR A 92 8.90 -12.34 8.19
C THR A 92 7.49 -11.82 8.43
N SER A 93 7.33 -10.55 8.83
CA SER A 93 6.02 -9.90 8.96
C SER A 93 5.29 -9.72 7.62
N LEU A 94 6.02 -9.69 6.52
CA LEU A 94 5.45 -9.62 5.16
C LEU A 94 4.87 -10.96 4.69
N ASN A 95 5.18 -12.05 5.37
CA ASN A 95 4.70 -13.38 4.97
C ASN A 95 3.17 -13.44 5.06
N GLY A 96 2.54 -13.90 3.97
CA GLY A 96 1.08 -13.95 3.86
C GLY A 96 0.41 -12.62 3.54
N LYS A 97 1.12 -11.47 3.64
CA LYS A 97 0.57 -10.14 3.32
C LYS A 97 0.80 -9.74 1.87
N VAL A 98 1.82 -10.29 1.24
CA VAL A 98 2.17 -10.04 -0.16
C VAL A 98 1.90 -11.26 -1.01
N ALA A 99 0.94 -11.15 -1.94
CA ALA A 99 0.54 -12.26 -2.80
C ALA A 99 1.68 -12.71 -3.72
N GLY A 100 1.94 -14.02 -3.76
CA GLY A 100 2.99 -14.64 -4.57
C GLY A 100 4.41 -14.51 -4.02
N MET A 101 4.57 -13.98 -2.81
CA MET A 101 5.85 -13.89 -2.12
C MET A 101 6.06 -15.13 -1.25
N ASN A 102 7.24 -15.70 -1.35
CA ASN A 102 7.71 -16.79 -0.50
C ASN A 102 8.93 -16.29 0.30
N ILE A 103 8.85 -16.43 1.61
CA ILE A 103 9.92 -16.04 2.52
C ILE A 103 10.42 -17.30 3.20
N SER A 104 11.69 -17.61 2.97
CA SER A 104 12.41 -18.66 3.67
C SER A 104 13.25 -18.03 4.76
N ALA A 105 12.79 -18.15 6.00
CA ALA A 105 13.52 -17.68 7.16
C ALA A 105 14.69 -18.62 7.47
N THR A 106 15.83 -18.05 7.84
CA THR A 106 16.94 -18.83 8.39
C THR A 106 16.62 -19.25 9.83
N SER A 107 17.19 -20.38 10.25
CA SER A 107 17.09 -20.84 11.63
C SER A 107 18.09 -20.14 12.57
N ILE A 108 18.97 -19.32 12.01
CA ILE A 108 19.99 -18.59 12.77
C ILE A 108 19.42 -17.27 13.24
N PRO A 109 19.42 -16.95 14.54
CA PRO A 109 19.00 -15.64 15.01
C PRO A 109 19.82 -14.52 14.36
N GLY A 110 19.13 -13.54 13.74
CA GLY A 110 19.78 -12.44 13.03
C GLY A 110 20.30 -12.79 11.64
N GLY A 111 20.07 -13.99 11.16
CA GLY A 111 20.46 -14.38 9.80
C GLY A 111 19.54 -13.85 8.71
N SER A 112 19.99 -13.93 7.46
CA SER A 112 19.31 -13.39 6.28
C SER A 112 18.07 -14.22 5.91
N ASN A 113 17.00 -13.54 5.57
CA ASN A 113 15.81 -14.16 5.00
C ASN A 113 15.87 -14.13 3.46
N ARG A 114 15.54 -15.23 2.85
CA ARG A 114 15.40 -15.29 1.41
C ARG A 114 13.97 -14.96 1.01
N ILE A 115 13.83 -13.89 0.25
CA ILE A 115 12.54 -13.42 -0.29
C ILE A 115 12.54 -13.68 -1.78
N VAL A 116 11.50 -14.37 -2.28
CA VAL A 116 11.33 -14.66 -3.71
C VAL A 116 9.89 -14.41 -4.10
N ILE A 117 9.66 -13.78 -5.27
CA ILE A 117 8.33 -13.59 -5.83
C ILE A 117 8.21 -14.43 -7.10
N ARG A 118 7.16 -15.27 -7.15
CA ARG A 118 6.85 -16.13 -8.31
C ARG A 118 7.94 -17.11 -8.72
N GLY A 119 8.90 -17.42 -7.84
CA GLY A 119 9.98 -18.36 -8.09
C GLY A 119 11.31 -17.71 -8.47
N ASN A 120 12.30 -18.55 -8.76
CA ASN A 120 13.63 -18.08 -9.15
C ASN A 120 13.64 -17.78 -10.66
N ASN A 121 13.98 -16.56 -11.01
CA ASN A 121 14.07 -16.10 -12.41
C ASN A 121 15.51 -16.12 -12.95
N SER A 122 16.49 -16.07 -12.08
CA SER A 122 17.90 -16.07 -12.43
C SER A 122 18.63 -17.27 -11.83
N ILE A 123 19.48 -17.89 -12.62
CA ILE A 123 20.33 -19.03 -12.20
C ILE A 123 21.58 -18.55 -11.45
N SER A 124 22.15 -17.43 -11.87
CA SER A 124 23.42 -16.90 -11.35
C SER A 124 23.30 -15.53 -10.69
N GLY A 125 22.12 -14.92 -10.73
CA GLY A 125 21.91 -13.57 -10.19
C GLY A 125 21.05 -13.58 -8.92
N ASN A 126 20.88 -12.39 -8.36
CA ASN A 126 19.98 -12.16 -7.24
C ASN A 126 18.51 -12.36 -7.70
N ASN A 127 17.75 -13.15 -6.95
CA ASN A 127 16.33 -13.40 -7.21
C ASN A 127 15.42 -12.65 -6.22
N MET A 128 15.97 -11.74 -5.42
CA MET A 128 15.21 -10.99 -4.43
C MET A 128 14.44 -9.85 -5.11
N PRO A 129 13.18 -9.64 -4.73
CA PRO A 129 12.39 -8.52 -5.23
C PRO A 129 12.92 -7.20 -4.70
N LEU A 130 12.66 -6.13 -5.43
CA LEU A 130 12.92 -4.79 -4.95
C LEU A 130 11.84 -4.40 -3.92
N VAL A 131 12.29 -4.05 -2.74
CA VAL A 131 11.47 -3.55 -1.65
C VAL A 131 11.67 -2.04 -1.56
N VAL A 132 10.59 -1.30 -1.46
CA VAL A 132 10.61 0.15 -1.29
C VAL A 132 10.03 0.47 0.08
N VAL A 133 10.80 1.10 0.94
CA VAL A 133 10.41 1.50 2.30
C VAL A 133 10.15 3.00 2.28
N ASP A 134 8.96 3.42 2.63
CA ASP A 134 8.52 4.83 2.67
C ASP A 134 8.85 5.62 1.38
N GLY A 135 8.70 4.95 0.22
CA GLY A 135 8.98 5.52 -1.09
C GLY A 135 10.45 5.50 -1.52
N VAL A 136 11.36 5.01 -0.67
CA VAL A 136 12.79 4.88 -0.97
C VAL A 136 13.13 3.42 -1.30
N PRO A 137 13.77 3.15 -2.44
CA PRO A 137 14.21 1.79 -2.77
C PRO A 137 15.25 1.32 -1.76
N PHE A 138 14.95 0.19 -1.14
CA PHE A 138 15.77 -0.39 -0.09
C PHE A 138 16.58 -1.56 -0.62
N ASP A 139 17.86 -1.58 -0.31
CA ASP A 139 18.75 -2.67 -0.69
C ASP A 139 18.69 -3.77 0.38
N ASN A 140 18.05 -4.88 0.03
CA ASN A 140 17.95 -6.05 0.90
C ASN A 140 18.92 -7.15 0.47
N THR A 141 20.10 -6.77 -0.03
CA THR A 141 21.13 -7.77 -0.32
C THR A 141 21.48 -8.51 0.96
N GLN A 142 21.56 -9.82 0.83
CA GLN A 142 22.05 -10.66 1.91
C GLN A 142 23.51 -10.28 2.16
N GLY A 143 23.83 -10.01 3.40
CA GLY A 143 25.21 -9.80 3.84
C GLY A 143 26.00 -11.10 3.83
N VAL A 144 25.96 -11.79 2.70
CA VAL A 144 26.91 -12.83 2.42
C VAL A 144 28.14 -12.07 1.97
N ASP A 145 29.12 -11.95 2.82
CA ASP A 145 30.45 -11.59 2.35
C ASP A 145 30.72 -12.47 1.15
N ASP A 146 30.85 -11.83 -0.02
CA ASP A 146 31.27 -12.52 -1.21
C ASP A 146 32.64 -13.12 -0.89
N ALA A 147 32.61 -14.34 -0.39
CA ALA A 147 33.79 -15.14 -0.12
C ALA A 147 34.40 -15.59 -1.45
N THR A 148 34.55 -14.64 -2.39
CA THR A 148 35.54 -14.71 -3.45
C THR A 148 36.95 -14.64 -2.89
N THR A 149 37.08 -14.29 -1.63
CA THR A 149 38.33 -14.56 -0.91
C THR A 149 38.35 -16.04 -0.57
N ASN A 150 39.02 -16.80 -1.39
CA ASN A 150 39.45 -18.19 -1.19
C ASN A 150 40.22 -18.36 0.15
N SER A 151 39.60 -18.02 1.23
CA SER A 151 40.11 -18.33 2.59
C SER A 151 39.56 -19.69 2.98
N TRP A 152 40.32 -20.67 2.72
CA TRP A 152 40.16 -21.99 3.31
C TRP A 152 39.98 -21.84 4.80
N GLY A 153 38.75 -21.95 5.31
CA GLY A 153 38.52 -22.10 6.73
C GLY A 153 37.63 -21.05 7.42
N THR A 154 37.20 -19.97 6.78
CA THR A 154 36.18 -19.10 7.36
C THR A 154 34.80 -19.55 6.89
N GLY A 155 34.02 -20.10 7.76
CA GLY A 155 32.63 -20.48 7.51
C GLY A 155 31.85 -19.27 6.96
N PHE A 156 30.89 -19.54 6.09
CA PHE A 156 29.95 -18.53 5.60
C PHE A 156 29.32 -17.80 6.79
N SER A 157 29.69 -16.56 7.00
CA SER A 157 29.08 -15.71 8.02
C SER A 157 27.90 -15.02 7.40
N ASP A 158 26.70 -15.44 7.77
CA ASP A 158 25.48 -14.72 7.43
C ASP A 158 25.33 -13.55 8.41
N THR A 159 25.53 -12.35 7.90
CA THR A 159 25.49 -11.11 8.70
C THR A 159 24.08 -10.49 8.75
N GLY A 160 23.08 -11.19 8.24
CA GLY A 160 21.70 -10.71 8.17
C GLY A 160 21.35 -10.00 6.87
N ASP A 161 20.09 -9.67 6.72
CA ASP A 161 19.55 -8.91 5.59
C ASP A 161 19.29 -7.46 6.00
N GLY A 162 19.22 -6.56 5.03
CA GLY A 162 18.97 -5.15 5.31
C GLY A 162 17.64 -4.89 6.04
N LEU A 163 16.60 -5.68 5.74
CA LEU A 163 15.29 -5.55 6.40
C LEU A 163 15.32 -5.97 7.87
N SER A 164 16.27 -6.79 8.27
CA SER A 164 16.44 -7.18 9.68
C SER A 164 16.91 -6.04 10.57
N MET A 165 17.51 -5.01 9.97
CA MET A 165 18.03 -3.83 10.68
C MET A 165 16.96 -2.75 10.90
N LEU A 166 15.81 -2.87 10.21
CA LEU A 166 14.74 -1.90 10.32
C LEU A 166 13.82 -2.22 11.49
N ASN A 167 13.44 -1.18 12.23
CA ASN A 167 12.41 -1.29 13.25
C ASN A 167 11.03 -1.14 12.60
N PRO A 168 10.11 -2.12 12.78
CA PRO A 168 8.75 -2.03 12.24
C PRO A 168 7.97 -0.79 12.70
N ASP A 169 8.28 -0.26 13.87
CA ASP A 169 7.58 0.91 14.43
C ASP A 169 7.96 2.23 13.72
N ASP A 170 9.08 2.26 13.01
CA ASP A 170 9.58 3.45 12.32
C ASP A 170 9.19 3.47 10.83
N VAL A 171 8.50 2.44 10.34
CA VAL A 171 8.14 2.27 8.94
C VAL A 171 6.66 2.63 8.73
N GLU A 172 6.39 3.62 7.88
CA GLU A 172 5.02 3.98 7.51
C GLU A 172 4.41 3.00 6.51
N SER A 173 5.19 2.57 5.52
CA SER A 173 4.73 1.64 4.48
C SER A 173 5.86 0.87 3.82
N ILE A 174 5.58 -0.36 3.43
CA ILE A 174 6.46 -1.16 2.57
C ILE A 174 5.75 -1.47 1.27
N SER A 175 6.34 -1.04 0.16
CA SER A 175 5.87 -1.33 -1.18
C SER A 175 6.76 -2.41 -1.81
N VAL A 176 6.15 -3.51 -2.20
CA VAL A 176 6.84 -4.59 -2.89
C VAL A 176 6.48 -4.54 -4.37
N LEU A 177 7.50 -4.35 -5.20
CA LEU A 177 7.33 -4.27 -6.64
C LEU A 177 7.31 -5.68 -7.25
N LYS A 178 6.33 -5.92 -8.12
CA LYS A 178 6.12 -7.21 -8.77
C LYS A 178 6.17 -7.06 -10.29
N GLY A 179 7.15 -7.66 -10.89
CA GLY A 179 7.24 -7.77 -12.33
C GLY A 179 8.25 -6.82 -12.99
N PRO A 180 8.66 -7.15 -14.22
CA PRO A 180 9.74 -6.45 -14.93
C PRO A 180 9.40 -5.01 -15.31
N SER A 181 8.11 -4.63 -15.31
CA SER A 181 7.70 -3.25 -15.58
C SER A 181 8.20 -2.25 -14.53
N ALA A 182 8.54 -2.72 -13.33
CA ALA A 182 9.18 -1.91 -12.31
C ALA A 182 10.61 -1.47 -12.71
N THR A 183 11.25 -2.18 -13.64
CA THR A 183 12.59 -1.80 -14.16
C THR A 183 12.60 -0.44 -14.85
N ALA A 184 11.46 -0.01 -15.37
CA ALA A 184 11.35 1.32 -16.01
C ALA A 184 11.63 2.47 -15.04
N LEU A 185 11.34 2.28 -13.74
CA LEU A 185 11.55 3.30 -12.70
C LEU A 185 12.81 3.06 -11.88
N TYR A 186 13.14 1.81 -11.61
CA TYR A 186 14.19 1.43 -10.66
C TYR A 186 15.39 0.74 -11.31
N GLY A 187 15.39 0.67 -12.65
CA GLY A 187 16.43 -0.02 -13.39
C GLY A 187 16.40 -1.55 -13.18
N SER A 188 17.53 -2.19 -13.42
CA SER A 188 17.66 -3.66 -13.37
C SER A 188 17.32 -4.29 -12.03
N ARG A 189 17.39 -3.53 -10.95
CA ARG A 189 17.03 -3.98 -9.59
C ARG A 189 15.56 -4.40 -9.47
N GLY A 190 14.67 -3.80 -10.27
CA GLY A 190 13.24 -4.15 -10.28
C GLY A 190 12.88 -5.38 -11.11
N GLY A 191 13.86 -6.05 -11.73
CA GLY A 191 13.59 -7.14 -12.68
C GLY A 191 13.10 -8.45 -12.08
N ASN A 192 13.33 -8.67 -10.79
CA ASN A 192 13.06 -9.92 -10.09
C ASN A 192 11.76 -9.88 -9.27
N GLY A 193 10.97 -8.86 -9.43
CA GLY A 193 9.68 -8.71 -8.76
C GLY A 193 8.53 -9.46 -9.43
#